data_1b6e135d4ce274d8549e3eaeaab0fe52
#
_entry.id   1b6e135d4ce274d8549e3eaeaab0fe52
#
_cell.length_a   1.000
_cell.length_b   1.000
_cell.length_c   1.000
_cell.angle_alpha   90.00
_cell.angle_beta   90.00
_cell.angle_gamma   90.00
#
_symmetry.space_group_name_H-M   'P 1'
#
loop_
_entity.id
_entity.type
_entity.pdbx_description
1 polymer ?
#
loop_
_entity_poly.entity_id
_entity_poly.type
_entity_poly.pdbx_seq_one_letter_code
_entity_poly.pdbx_strand_id
1 'polypeptide(L)'
;MIYEIREYIIEDQWLEKYILWAKNYFIPFAQKKVEIIEFLADDGIGSEVEGSSPLEYPNGQPNITYIAKFKSKKERDDLFNSMGNDPEWEKVWSKHPNPNAYVHSYGKFFKSIKKNN
;
A
#
# COMPACT_ATOMS: atom_id res chain seq x y z
N MET A 1 16.09 -9.11 -4.23
CA MET A 1 14.67 -8.75 -4.33
C MET A 1 14.10 -8.48 -2.96
N ILE A 2 13.35 -7.41 -2.82
CA ILE A 2 12.58 -7.14 -1.61
C ILE A 2 11.11 -6.99 -1.96
N TYR A 3 10.27 -7.29 -0.99
CA TYR A 3 8.83 -7.10 -1.06
C TYR A 3 8.44 -6.06 -0.04
N GLU A 4 7.72 -5.05 -0.46
CA GLU A 4 7.12 -4.09 0.46
C GLU A 4 5.65 -4.46 0.65
N ILE A 5 5.25 -4.64 1.92
CA ILE A 5 3.84 -4.77 2.29
C ILE A 5 3.47 -3.47 2.97
N ARG A 6 2.65 -2.68 2.28
CA ARG A 6 2.20 -1.39 2.77
C ARG A 6 0.77 -1.52 3.27
N GLU A 7 0.54 -1.07 4.50
CA GLU A 7 -0.78 -1.14 5.12
C GLU A 7 -1.26 0.26 5.48
N TYR A 8 -2.51 0.56 5.15
CA TYR A 8 -3.14 1.81 5.53
C TYR A 8 -4.39 1.56 6.34
N ILE A 9 -4.67 2.47 7.27
CA ILE A 9 -5.99 2.64 7.83
C ILE A 9 -6.51 3.96 7.27
N ILE A 10 -7.49 3.87 6.37
CA ILE A 10 -8.18 5.02 5.80
C ILE A 10 -9.45 5.25 6.62
N GLU A 11 -9.78 6.49 6.94
CA GLU A 11 -11.04 6.81 7.62
C GLU A 11 -12.22 6.21 6.86
N ASP A 12 -13.13 5.55 7.57
CA ASP A 12 -14.22 4.78 6.97
C ASP A 12 -15.05 5.59 5.96
N GLN A 13 -15.31 6.85 6.28
CA GLN A 13 -16.10 7.73 5.40
C GLN A 13 -15.41 8.03 4.06
N TRP A 14 -14.09 7.83 3.97
CA TRP A 14 -13.31 8.10 2.77
C TRP A 14 -12.87 6.83 2.04
N LEU A 15 -13.11 5.66 2.62
CA LEU A 15 -12.58 4.40 2.10
C LEU A 15 -13.04 4.09 0.68
N GLU A 16 -14.34 4.19 0.40
CA GLU A 16 -14.86 3.90 -0.93
C GLU A 16 -14.30 4.84 -1.99
N LYS A 17 -14.20 6.12 -1.67
CA LYS A 17 -13.62 7.12 -2.58
C LYS A 17 -12.14 6.86 -2.81
N TYR A 18 -11.41 6.44 -1.75
CA TYR A 18 -10.02 6.05 -1.88
C TYR A 18 -9.86 4.85 -2.82
N ILE A 19 -10.69 3.82 -2.65
CA ILE A 19 -10.64 2.61 -3.49
C ILE A 19 -10.86 2.97 -4.96
N LEU A 20 -11.84 3.83 -5.26
CA LEU A 20 -12.09 4.29 -6.63
C LEU A 20 -10.90 5.06 -7.19
N TRP A 21 -10.30 5.93 -6.41
CA TRP A 21 -9.09 6.65 -6.81
C TRP A 21 -7.93 5.69 -7.09
N ALA A 22 -7.68 4.75 -6.17
CA ALA A 22 -6.61 3.78 -6.34
C ALA A 22 -6.82 2.94 -7.60
N LYS A 23 -8.03 2.42 -7.79
CA LYS A 23 -8.38 1.59 -8.94
C LYS A 23 -8.23 2.32 -10.26
N ASN A 24 -8.68 3.57 -10.33
CA ASN A 24 -8.76 4.32 -11.59
C ASN A 24 -7.51 5.12 -11.91
N TYR A 25 -6.73 5.52 -10.90
CA TYR A 25 -5.59 6.42 -11.10
C TYR A 25 -4.27 5.85 -10.55
N PHE A 26 -4.23 5.46 -9.28
CA PHE A 26 -2.98 5.06 -8.64
C PHE A 26 -2.44 3.73 -9.16
N ILE A 27 -3.26 2.69 -9.19
CA ILE A 27 -2.82 1.35 -9.60
C ILE A 27 -2.35 1.35 -11.07
N PRO A 28 -3.09 1.93 -12.03
CA PRO A 28 -2.60 2.01 -13.41
C PRO A 28 -1.27 2.75 -13.53
N PHE A 29 -1.07 3.82 -12.77
CA PHE A 29 0.20 4.54 -12.74
C PHE A 29 1.29 3.67 -12.14
N ALA A 30 1.05 3.09 -10.96
CA ALA A 30 2.05 2.32 -10.22
C ALA A 30 2.52 1.09 -11.00
N GLN A 31 1.63 0.41 -11.69
CA GLN A 31 1.94 -0.79 -12.48
C GLN A 31 2.93 -0.53 -13.62
N LYS A 32 3.04 0.71 -14.07
CA LYS A 32 4.03 1.09 -15.08
C LYS A 32 5.43 1.23 -14.49
N LYS A 33 5.54 1.44 -13.20
CA LYS A 33 6.79 1.77 -12.50
C LYS A 33 7.34 0.62 -11.68
N VAL A 34 6.46 -0.23 -11.16
CA VAL A 34 6.81 -1.28 -10.20
C VAL A 34 5.88 -2.48 -10.37
N GLU A 35 6.37 -3.65 -10.01
CA GLU A 35 5.55 -4.86 -10.00
C GLU A 35 4.66 -4.83 -8.75
N ILE A 36 3.37 -4.54 -8.95
CA ILE A 36 2.36 -4.64 -7.90
C ILE A 36 1.82 -6.07 -7.94
N ILE A 37 2.07 -6.83 -6.87
CA ILE A 37 1.63 -8.22 -6.78
C ILE A 37 0.15 -8.28 -6.46
N GLU A 38 -0.27 -7.51 -5.45
CA GLU A 38 -1.67 -7.37 -5.10
C GLU A 38 -1.95 -6.02 -4.48
N PHE A 39 -3.18 -5.57 -4.63
CA PHE A 39 -3.70 -4.38 -3.98
C PHE A 39 -5.06 -4.75 -3.40
N LEU A 40 -5.16 -4.77 -2.06
CA LEU A 40 -6.23 -5.42 -1.33
C LEU A 40 -7.00 -4.41 -0.48
N ALA A 41 -8.32 -4.61 -0.40
CA ALA A 41 -9.18 -3.86 0.50
C ALA A 41 -9.84 -4.83 1.48
N ASP A 42 -10.09 -4.36 2.69
CA ASP A 42 -10.83 -5.13 3.70
C ASP A 42 -12.23 -5.46 3.18
N ASP A 43 -12.62 -6.72 3.31
CA ASP A 43 -13.93 -7.21 2.87
C ASP A 43 -14.94 -7.32 4.01
N GLY A 44 -14.59 -6.83 5.20
CA GLY A 44 -15.47 -6.85 6.37
C GLY A 44 -15.35 -8.09 7.24
N ILE A 45 -14.46 -9.03 6.87
CA ILE A 45 -14.19 -10.19 7.72
C ILE A 45 -13.19 -9.79 8.81
N GLY A 46 -13.56 -10.03 10.06
CA GLY A 46 -12.71 -9.68 11.20
C GLY A 46 -11.41 -10.49 11.24
N SER A 47 -10.36 -9.88 11.77
CA SER A 47 -9.07 -10.55 11.98
C SER A 47 -9.21 -11.65 13.02
N GLU A 48 -8.44 -12.71 12.85
CA GLU A 48 -8.25 -13.74 13.87
C GLU A 48 -6.86 -13.55 14.47
N VAL A 49 -6.80 -13.25 15.78
CA VAL A 49 -5.56 -12.94 16.48
C VAL A 49 -5.25 -14.06 17.45
N GLU A 50 -4.07 -14.67 17.31
CA GLU A 50 -3.63 -15.79 18.12
C GLU A 50 -2.16 -15.63 18.49
N GLY A 51 -1.69 -16.49 19.38
CA GLY A 51 -0.29 -16.50 19.81
C GLY A 51 -0.17 -16.34 21.31
N SER A 52 1.04 -16.54 21.82
CA SER A 52 1.34 -16.43 23.26
C SER A 52 1.35 -14.98 23.76
N SER A 53 1.56 -14.02 22.85
CA SER A 53 1.56 -12.60 23.17
C SER A 53 1.06 -11.83 21.93
N PRO A 54 -0.24 -11.91 21.63
CA PRO A 54 -0.76 -11.35 20.39
C PRO A 54 -0.69 -9.83 20.40
N LEU A 55 -0.40 -9.27 19.22
CA LEU A 55 -0.36 -7.82 19.01
C LEU A 55 -1.72 -7.35 18.48
N GLU A 56 -2.17 -6.22 18.99
CA GLU A 56 -3.38 -5.57 18.52
C GLU A 56 -3.03 -4.26 17.82
N TYR A 57 -3.84 -3.89 16.83
CA TYR A 57 -3.70 -2.59 16.18
C TYR A 57 -4.48 -1.53 16.98
N PRO A 58 -3.80 -0.51 17.51
CA PRO A 58 -4.47 0.51 18.33
C PRO A 58 -5.58 1.27 17.60
N ASN A 59 -5.47 1.39 16.28
CA ASN A 59 -6.41 2.11 15.43
C ASN A 59 -7.28 1.19 14.59
N GLY A 60 -7.37 -0.11 14.98
CA GLY A 60 -8.10 -1.11 14.23
C GLY A 60 -7.26 -1.79 13.15
N GLN A 61 -7.89 -2.72 12.44
CA GLN A 61 -7.27 -3.48 11.37
C GLN A 61 -7.03 -2.59 10.14
N PRO A 62 -5.87 -2.72 9.45
CA PRO A 62 -5.69 -2.06 8.16
C PRO A 62 -6.80 -2.43 7.18
N ASN A 63 -7.33 -1.43 6.49
CA ASN A 63 -8.39 -1.64 5.51
C ASN A 63 -7.91 -1.55 4.06
N ILE A 64 -6.65 -1.18 3.86
CA ILE A 64 -5.97 -1.22 2.55
C ILE A 64 -4.59 -1.84 2.76
N THR A 65 -4.22 -2.78 1.90
CA THR A 65 -2.90 -3.39 1.92
C THR A 65 -2.47 -3.65 0.49
N TYR A 66 -1.22 -3.30 0.15
CA TYR A 66 -0.68 -3.72 -1.13
C TYR A 66 0.70 -4.36 -0.98
N ILE A 67 1.06 -5.18 -1.95
CA ILE A 67 2.32 -5.89 -2.01
C ILE A 67 3.02 -5.49 -3.31
N ALA A 68 4.20 -4.91 -3.18
CA ALA A 68 5.03 -4.49 -4.30
C ALA A 68 6.39 -5.16 -4.23
N LYS A 69 6.99 -5.40 -5.39
CA LYS A 69 8.29 -6.07 -5.50
C LYS A 69 9.30 -5.13 -6.13
N PHE A 70 10.47 -5.04 -5.52
CA PHE A 70 11.59 -4.21 -6.00
C PHE A 70 12.88 -5.03 -6.02
N LYS A 71 13.84 -4.62 -6.83
CA LYS A 71 15.16 -5.26 -6.84
C LYS A 71 15.91 -5.02 -5.53
N SER A 72 15.75 -3.82 -4.94
CA SER A 72 16.42 -3.42 -3.72
C SER A 72 15.68 -2.28 -3.03
N LYS A 73 15.99 -2.04 -1.77
CA LYS A 73 15.48 -0.88 -1.03
C LYS A 73 15.91 0.43 -1.68
N LYS A 74 17.12 0.45 -2.22
CA LYS A 74 17.62 1.64 -2.92
C LYS A 74 16.77 1.96 -4.15
N GLU A 75 16.44 0.98 -4.98
CA GLU A 75 15.58 1.20 -6.14
C GLU A 75 14.20 1.69 -5.75
N ARG A 76 13.65 1.12 -4.68
CA ARG A 76 12.37 1.56 -4.13
C ARG A 76 12.43 3.03 -3.72
N ASP A 77 13.45 3.40 -2.96
CA ASP A 77 13.61 4.77 -2.47
C ASP A 77 13.86 5.75 -3.61
N ASP A 78 14.68 5.36 -4.59
CA ASP A 78 14.96 6.19 -5.77
C ASP A 78 13.67 6.45 -6.56
N LEU A 79 12.83 5.43 -6.73
CA LEU A 79 11.55 5.59 -7.40
C LEU A 79 10.65 6.57 -6.66
N PHE A 80 10.51 6.41 -5.34
CA PHE A 80 9.64 7.28 -4.55
C PHE A 80 10.15 8.73 -4.55
N ASN A 81 11.46 8.92 -4.49
CA ASN A 81 12.06 10.25 -4.56
C ASN A 81 11.84 10.90 -5.94
N SER A 82 11.86 10.10 -7.01
CA SER A 82 11.64 10.60 -8.37
C SER A 82 10.20 11.03 -8.62
N MET A 83 9.24 10.48 -7.88
CA MET A 83 7.82 10.79 -8.06
C MET A 83 7.51 12.26 -7.77
N GLY A 84 8.24 12.90 -6.89
CA GLY A 84 8.05 14.32 -6.57
C GLY A 84 8.21 15.25 -7.77
N ASN A 85 8.92 14.81 -8.82
CA ASN A 85 9.17 15.58 -10.04
C ASN A 85 8.47 14.98 -11.27
N ASP A 86 7.58 14.00 -11.07
CA ASP A 86 6.88 13.32 -12.16
C ASP A 86 5.53 13.99 -12.42
N PRO A 87 5.33 14.62 -13.61
CA PRO A 87 4.05 15.26 -13.93
C PRO A 87 2.87 14.29 -13.94
N GLU A 88 3.10 13.02 -14.30
CA GLU A 88 2.05 12.00 -14.27
C GLU A 88 1.62 11.70 -12.84
N TRP A 89 2.57 11.60 -11.91
CA TRP A 89 2.27 11.43 -10.49
C TRP A 89 1.48 12.62 -9.95
N GLU A 90 1.87 13.83 -10.34
CA GLU A 90 1.15 15.04 -9.93
C GLU A 90 -0.32 14.98 -10.34
N LYS A 91 -0.60 14.53 -11.57
CA LYS A 91 -1.98 14.34 -12.03
C LYS A 91 -2.73 13.30 -11.22
N VAL A 92 -2.09 12.14 -10.96
CA VAL A 92 -2.68 11.07 -10.15
C VAL A 92 -3.02 11.59 -8.76
N TRP A 93 -2.07 12.27 -8.12
CA TRP A 93 -2.25 12.79 -6.77
C TRP A 93 -3.32 13.88 -6.70
N SER A 94 -3.44 14.70 -7.74
CA SER A 94 -4.46 15.75 -7.79
C SER A 94 -5.89 15.21 -7.77
N LYS A 95 -6.08 13.93 -8.09
CA LYS A 95 -7.38 13.25 -8.06
C LYS A 95 -7.64 12.54 -6.73
N HIS A 96 -6.69 12.57 -5.80
CA HIS A 96 -6.86 11.93 -4.50
C HIS A 96 -8.02 12.58 -3.75
N PRO A 97 -8.92 11.77 -3.16
CA PRO A 97 -10.13 12.32 -2.52
C PRO A 97 -9.86 13.10 -1.25
N ASN A 98 -8.89 12.66 -0.44
CA ASN A 98 -8.53 13.34 0.81
C ASN A 98 -7.17 12.85 1.34
N PRO A 99 -6.08 13.61 1.10
CA PRO A 99 -4.76 13.24 1.63
C PRO A 99 -4.68 13.15 3.16
N ASN A 100 -5.65 13.72 3.87
CA ASN A 100 -5.69 13.69 5.34
C ASN A 100 -6.48 12.51 5.90
N ALA A 101 -6.97 11.62 5.06
CA ALA A 101 -7.78 10.48 5.48
C ALA A 101 -6.97 9.29 6.01
N TYR A 102 -5.65 9.34 5.92
CA TYR A 102 -4.78 8.27 6.41
C TYR A 102 -4.63 8.37 7.94
N VAL A 103 -5.30 7.47 8.65
CA VAL A 103 -5.13 7.36 10.11
C VAL A 103 -3.78 6.73 10.44
N HIS A 104 -3.35 5.76 9.63
CA HIS A 104 -2.12 5.02 9.84
C HIS A 104 -1.56 4.54 8.51
N SER A 105 -0.23 4.58 8.41
CA SER A 105 0.51 4.05 7.26
C SER A 105 1.72 3.28 7.78
N TYR A 106 1.87 2.04 7.35
CA TYR A 106 2.94 1.16 7.81
C TYR A 106 3.54 0.41 6.64
N GLY A 107 4.84 0.58 6.41
CA GLY A 107 5.59 -0.13 5.37
C GLY A 107 6.49 -1.18 5.98
N LYS A 108 6.31 -2.44 5.58
CA LYS A 108 7.12 -3.57 6.02
C LYS A 108 7.88 -4.13 4.84
N PHE A 109 9.13 -4.51 5.07
CA PHE A 109 10.01 -5.00 4.01
C PHE A 109 10.44 -6.42 4.31
N PHE A 110 10.28 -7.30 3.33
CA PHE A 110 10.55 -8.73 3.48
C PHE A 110 11.37 -9.26 2.31
N LYS A 111 12.01 -10.39 2.53
CA LYS A 111 12.64 -11.19 1.46
C LYS A 111 11.86 -12.49 1.31
N SER A 112 11.81 -13.02 0.10
CA SER A 112 11.24 -14.35 -0.10
C SER A 112 12.17 -15.42 0.45
N ILE A 113 11.61 -16.39 1.15
CA ILE A 113 12.32 -17.59 1.57
C ILE A 113 11.90 -18.81 0.75
N LYS A 114 11.04 -18.59 -0.24
CA LYS A 114 10.62 -19.66 -1.15
C LYS A 114 11.74 -20.02 -2.10
N LYS A 115 11.96 -21.32 -2.31
CA LYS A 115 12.92 -21.77 -3.31
C LYS A 115 12.42 -21.46 -4.70
N ASN A 116 13.32 -20.93 -5.52
CA ASN A 116 13.07 -20.76 -6.95
C ASN A 116 13.56 -22.02 -7.68
N ASN A 117 12.64 -22.75 -8.26
CA ASN A 117 12.98 -23.93 -9.06
C ASN A 117 12.75 -23.63 -10.52
#